data_0653a79a49762c39b055a980d6463d09
#
_entry.id   0653a79a49762c39b055a980d6463d09
#
_cell.length_a   1.000
_cell.length_b   1.000
_cell.length_c   1.000
_cell.angle_alpha   90.00
_cell.angle_beta   90.00
_cell.angle_gamma   90.00
#
_symmetry.space_group_name_H-M   'P 1'
#
loop_
_entity.id
_entity.type
_entity.pdbx_description
1 polymer ?
#
loop_
_entity_poly.entity_id
_entity_poly.type
_entity_poly.pdbx_seq_one_letter_code
_entity_poly.pdbx_strand_id
1 'polypeptide(L)'
;NYPGEVNLREFLSIWNQAWFSSLRSASGLYRYAQRTGYEALRRKAEMTKELALAAPMKDGIFPSVYRTEMIEVEIDGRMFRRSKGWETGYWTNSNRCPWERGITDAWYHLLDASWTALLMLRWYDELEPDTRLLDYARAYGEKLLTLQDDEGFFPAWLHPETLEPAEALRQSPETGMSVTFLLQLFTMTGDERYRRAAIKAMDAVLAEIVPGGRWEDFETYWSCCSFGKEEFYGQKIPRNGMYKQCNFSMFWTAEALLGCYRETGDECYLRWGRRAIGRISMKQQVWQPPFIYIPALGGFGVMNFDGEWNDSRECLFAELFMEYYREIGDPHLFERGVVALKSAFVMMYCPENPEVKALWEQVWDFFGPEDYGFTMENYGHTGYTTPAGGGIGPFTIYDWGNGAAAEARTRVRDHFGDVYIDRPRGHAFGIDSIRAHEEEGAFVIVDEASADRNIKVVFEDRSSRVVRLKRDAAMLIRG
;
A
#
# COMPACT_ATOMS: atom_id res chain seq x y z
N ASN A 1 -11.43 3.07 -4.20
CA ASN A 1 -12.58 3.79 -4.72
C ASN A 1 -12.49 3.93 -6.23
N TYR A 2 -13.31 3.21 -6.94
CA TYR A 2 -13.41 3.42 -8.38
C TYR A 2 -14.28 4.67 -8.61
N PRO A 3 -13.75 5.76 -9.16
CA PRO A 3 -14.53 6.96 -9.34
C PRO A 3 -15.68 6.68 -10.30
N GLY A 4 -16.84 7.14 -9.92
CA GLY A 4 -17.95 7.31 -10.84
C GLY A 4 -17.69 8.52 -11.73
N GLU A 5 -18.70 9.33 -11.89
CA GLU A 5 -18.55 10.60 -12.61
C GLU A 5 -17.91 11.64 -11.66
N VAL A 6 -16.63 11.91 -11.84
CA VAL A 6 -15.84 12.77 -10.93
C VAL A 6 -16.42 14.18 -10.85
N ASN A 7 -16.85 14.76 -11.96
CA ASN A 7 -17.49 16.07 -12.01
C ASN A 7 -18.84 16.13 -11.28
N LEU A 8 -19.47 14.99 -11.03
CA LEU A 8 -20.66 14.86 -10.18
C LEU A 8 -20.32 14.44 -8.76
N ARG A 9 -19.03 14.21 -8.45
CA ARG A 9 -18.52 13.73 -7.16
C ARG A 9 -19.25 12.49 -6.65
N GLU A 10 -19.58 11.56 -7.55
CA GLU A 10 -20.34 10.35 -7.26
C GLU A 10 -19.49 9.11 -7.42
N PHE A 11 -19.43 8.30 -6.37
CA PHE A 11 -18.74 7.02 -6.37
C PHE A 11 -19.70 5.87 -6.64
N LEU A 12 -19.27 4.91 -7.46
CA LEU A 12 -20.09 3.77 -7.89
C LEU A 12 -19.73 2.46 -7.19
N SER A 13 -18.61 2.44 -6.46
CA SER A 13 -18.14 1.23 -5.80
C SER A 13 -17.20 1.55 -4.63
N ILE A 14 -17.09 0.59 -3.70
CA ILE A 14 -16.15 0.62 -2.59
C ILE A 14 -15.31 -0.65 -2.67
N TRP A 15 -14.01 -0.49 -2.60
CA TRP A 15 -13.05 -1.55 -2.84
C TRP A 15 -12.24 -1.90 -1.59
N ASN A 16 -12.15 -3.18 -1.28
CA ASN A 16 -11.21 -3.79 -0.35
C ASN A 16 -10.27 -4.71 -1.12
N GLN A 17 -9.55 -4.16 -2.06
CA GLN A 17 -8.69 -4.82 -3.01
C GLN A 17 -7.23 -4.42 -2.76
N ALA A 18 -6.27 -5.19 -3.24
CA ALA A 18 -4.84 -5.01 -2.97
C ALA A 18 -4.34 -3.55 -3.08
N TRP A 19 -4.77 -2.83 -4.09
CA TRP A 19 -4.35 -1.45 -4.35
C TRP A 19 -5.24 -0.41 -3.66
N PHE A 20 -6.54 -0.67 -3.61
CA PHE A 20 -7.55 0.29 -3.16
C PHE A 20 -8.32 -0.30 -2.00
N SER A 21 -7.80 -0.23 -0.82
CA SER A 21 -8.53 -0.72 0.33
C SER A 21 -9.15 0.42 1.11
N SER A 22 -10.49 0.45 1.12
CA SER A 22 -11.24 1.38 1.96
C SER A 22 -10.92 1.18 3.44
N LEU A 23 -10.67 -0.07 3.86
CA LEU A 23 -10.27 -0.38 5.23
C LEU A 23 -8.88 0.21 5.57
N ARG A 24 -7.97 0.29 4.61
CA ARG A 24 -6.69 0.99 4.74
C ARG A 24 -6.88 2.47 5.02
N SER A 25 -7.67 3.14 4.18
CA SER A 25 -8.03 4.55 4.37
C SER A 25 -8.67 4.78 5.74
N ALA A 26 -9.59 3.90 6.13
CA ALA A 26 -10.26 3.96 7.41
C ALA A 26 -9.29 3.83 8.60
N SER A 27 -8.30 2.94 8.52
CA SER A 27 -7.31 2.78 9.58
C SER A 27 -6.48 4.04 9.81
N GLY A 28 -6.10 4.72 8.72
CA GLY A 28 -5.43 6.03 8.77
C GLY A 28 -6.30 7.11 9.39
N LEU A 29 -7.58 7.19 9.00
CA LEU A 29 -8.55 8.12 9.57
C LEU A 29 -8.79 7.87 11.07
N TYR A 30 -8.88 6.60 11.47
CA TYR A 30 -9.07 6.21 12.86
C TYR A 30 -7.91 6.67 13.74
N ARG A 31 -6.65 6.40 13.33
CA ARG A 31 -5.45 6.87 14.03
C ARG A 31 -5.38 8.40 14.11
N TYR A 32 -5.72 9.07 13.03
CA TYR A 32 -5.76 10.53 13.02
C TYR A 32 -6.82 11.06 13.99
N ALA A 33 -8.02 10.48 13.97
CA ALA A 33 -9.11 10.86 14.85
C ALA A 33 -8.78 10.63 16.34
N GLN A 34 -8.17 9.51 16.70
CA GLN A 34 -7.70 9.24 18.06
C GLN A 34 -6.72 10.33 18.54
N ARG A 35 -5.78 10.72 17.67
CA ARG A 35 -4.77 11.74 18.02
C ARG A 35 -5.34 13.14 18.17
N THR A 36 -6.31 13.49 17.35
CA THR A 36 -6.86 14.86 17.27
C THR A 36 -8.15 15.05 18.04
N GLY A 37 -8.81 13.97 18.45
CA GLY A 37 -10.16 14.02 19.05
C GLY A 37 -11.27 14.30 18.03
N TYR A 38 -11.02 14.12 16.73
CA TYR A 38 -11.99 14.42 15.67
C TYR A 38 -13.00 13.27 15.48
N GLU A 39 -14.01 13.26 16.34
CA GLU A 39 -14.99 12.19 16.45
C GLU A 39 -15.74 11.86 15.15
N ALA A 40 -16.02 12.87 14.29
CA ALA A 40 -16.70 12.63 13.03
C ALA A 40 -15.88 11.76 12.07
N LEU A 41 -14.54 11.89 12.07
CA LEU A 41 -13.66 11.02 11.29
C LEU A 41 -13.60 9.61 11.88
N ARG A 42 -13.59 9.49 13.21
CA ARG A 42 -13.63 8.19 13.87
C ARG A 42 -14.86 7.39 13.44
N ARG A 43 -16.06 8.02 13.49
CA ARG A 43 -17.29 7.35 13.03
C ARG A 43 -17.24 6.92 11.57
N LYS A 44 -16.67 7.74 10.67
CA LYS A 44 -16.51 7.35 9.25
C LYS A 44 -15.60 6.14 9.11
N ALA A 45 -14.52 6.07 9.87
CA ALA A 45 -13.63 4.93 9.89
C ALA A 45 -14.32 3.65 10.40
N GLU A 46 -15.07 3.76 11.50
CA GLU A 46 -15.87 2.67 12.05
C GLU A 46 -16.94 2.16 11.06
N MET A 47 -17.65 3.06 10.38
CA MET A 47 -18.62 2.68 9.34
C MET A 47 -17.94 1.91 8.19
N THR A 48 -16.73 2.28 7.82
CA THR A 48 -15.98 1.57 6.78
C THR A 48 -15.53 0.19 7.26
N LYS A 49 -15.15 0.06 8.53
CA LYS A 49 -14.89 -1.25 9.16
C LYS A 49 -16.14 -2.14 9.14
N GLU A 50 -17.30 -1.60 9.49
CA GLU A 50 -18.57 -2.34 9.44
C GLU A 50 -18.91 -2.81 8.02
N LEU A 51 -18.65 -1.98 7.00
CA LEU A 51 -18.83 -2.41 5.62
C LEU A 51 -17.90 -3.57 5.25
N ALA A 52 -16.63 -3.53 5.66
CA ALA A 52 -15.70 -4.62 5.38
C ALA A 52 -16.17 -5.94 6.04
N LEU A 53 -16.68 -5.87 7.27
CA LEU A 53 -17.26 -7.02 7.98
C LEU A 53 -18.60 -7.52 7.38
N ALA A 54 -19.29 -6.67 6.62
CA ALA A 54 -20.55 -7.03 5.95
C ALA A 54 -20.35 -7.82 4.66
N ALA A 55 -19.12 -7.97 4.16
CA ALA A 55 -18.84 -8.80 3.00
C ALA A 55 -19.25 -10.25 3.28
N PRO A 56 -20.10 -10.87 2.45
CA PRO A 56 -20.62 -12.20 2.73
C PRO A 56 -19.53 -13.26 2.60
N MET A 57 -19.42 -14.10 3.63
CA MET A 57 -18.44 -15.18 3.62
C MET A 57 -19.08 -16.47 3.10
N LYS A 58 -18.43 -17.08 2.09
CA LYS A 58 -18.79 -18.38 1.51
C LYS A 58 -17.64 -19.36 1.72
N ASP A 59 -17.81 -20.36 2.55
CA ASP A 59 -16.78 -21.37 2.85
C ASP A 59 -15.40 -20.76 3.19
N GLY A 60 -15.40 -19.67 3.97
CA GLY A 60 -14.19 -18.97 4.38
C GLY A 60 -13.62 -17.96 3.37
N ILE A 61 -14.21 -17.83 2.19
CA ILE A 61 -13.82 -16.84 1.18
C ILE A 61 -14.87 -15.72 1.11
N PHE A 62 -14.43 -14.51 0.80
CA PHE A 62 -15.29 -13.32 0.74
C PHE A 62 -14.92 -12.41 -0.42
N PRO A 63 -15.89 -11.64 -0.97
CA PRO A 63 -15.66 -10.71 -2.07
C PRO A 63 -14.97 -9.43 -1.61
N SER A 64 -14.28 -8.78 -2.54
CA SER A 64 -13.46 -7.60 -2.28
C SER A 64 -14.08 -6.27 -2.71
N VAL A 65 -15.19 -6.27 -3.44
CA VAL A 65 -15.79 -5.05 -4.00
C VAL A 65 -17.28 -5.00 -3.73
N TYR A 66 -17.77 -3.91 -3.17
CA TYR A 66 -19.19 -3.56 -3.15
C TYR A 66 -19.48 -2.54 -4.25
N ARG A 67 -20.39 -2.86 -5.17
CA ARG A 67 -20.72 -2.03 -6.33
C ARG A 67 -22.22 -1.70 -6.35
N THR A 68 -22.56 -0.43 -6.66
CA THR A 68 -23.95 -0.06 -6.88
C THR A 68 -24.41 -0.50 -8.27
N GLU A 69 -25.71 -0.79 -8.44
CA GLU A 69 -26.32 -0.82 -9.76
C GLU A 69 -26.20 0.55 -10.42
N MET A 70 -25.92 0.56 -11.71
CA MET A 70 -25.70 1.79 -12.47
C MET A 70 -26.83 2.05 -13.43
N ILE A 71 -27.16 3.32 -13.61
CA ILE A 71 -28.06 3.83 -14.62
C ILE A 71 -27.35 4.86 -15.48
N GLU A 72 -27.77 5.00 -16.73
CA GLU A 72 -27.35 6.09 -17.59
C GLU A 72 -28.37 7.22 -17.52
N VAL A 73 -27.87 8.43 -17.30
CA VAL A 73 -28.70 9.64 -17.15
C VAL A 73 -28.15 10.72 -18.06
N GLU A 74 -29.00 11.38 -18.81
CA GLU A 74 -28.64 12.56 -19.59
C GLU A 74 -28.75 13.82 -18.72
N ILE A 75 -27.65 14.59 -18.64
CA ILE A 75 -27.59 15.88 -17.97
C ILE A 75 -26.94 16.87 -18.96
N ASP A 76 -27.66 17.96 -19.27
CA ASP A 76 -27.21 19.00 -20.19
C ASP A 76 -26.67 18.47 -21.53
N GLY A 77 -27.35 17.47 -22.10
CA GLY A 77 -26.98 16.85 -23.37
C GLY A 77 -25.80 15.90 -23.30
N ARG A 78 -25.33 15.53 -22.12
CA ARG A 78 -24.26 14.54 -21.91
C ARG A 78 -24.80 13.35 -21.15
N MET A 79 -24.35 12.15 -21.52
CA MET A 79 -24.66 10.92 -20.82
C MET A 79 -23.70 10.69 -19.68
N PHE A 80 -24.22 10.41 -18.49
CA PHE A 80 -23.45 10.11 -17.28
C PHE A 80 -23.90 8.76 -16.72
N ARG A 81 -22.92 8.00 -16.19
CA ARG A 81 -23.20 6.78 -15.44
C ARG A 81 -23.35 7.14 -13.96
N ARG A 82 -24.55 6.97 -13.43
CA ARG A 82 -24.86 7.28 -12.04
C ARG A 82 -25.24 6.05 -11.23
N SER A 83 -25.03 6.13 -9.93
CA SER A 83 -25.55 5.13 -8.99
C SER A 83 -27.07 5.16 -8.95
N LYS A 84 -27.69 3.99 -8.93
CA LYS A 84 -29.11 3.83 -8.64
C LYS A 84 -29.41 3.98 -7.15
N GLY A 85 -28.37 3.87 -6.31
CA GLY A 85 -28.41 3.94 -4.86
C GLY A 85 -27.57 2.83 -4.22
N TRP A 86 -27.05 3.10 -3.04
CA TRP A 86 -26.23 2.12 -2.31
C TRP A 86 -27.04 0.93 -1.82
N GLU A 87 -28.36 1.09 -1.65
CA GLU A 87 -29.30 0.05 -1.22
C GLU A 87 -29.52 -1.03 -2.30
N THR A 88 -29.24 -0.70 -3.56
CA THR A 88 -29.35 -1.64 -4.70
C THR A 88 -28.00 -2.22 -5.10
N GLY A 89 -26.98 -2.06 -4.23
CA GLY A 89 -25.66 -2.57 -4.49
C GLY A 89 -25.53 -4.08 -4.29
N TYR A 90 -24.42 -4.61 -4.78
CA TYR A 90 -24.07 -6.02 -4.67
C TYR A 90 -22.57 -6.22 -4.45
N TRP A 91 -22.23 -7.37 -3.87
CA TRP A 91 -20.84 -7.76 -3.69
C TRP A 91 -20.32 -8.49 -4.93
N THR A 92 -19.11 -8.15 -5.35
CA THR A 92 -18.36 -8.74 -6.45
C THR A 92 -16.86 -8.70 -6.12
N ASN A 93 -16.00 -8.93 -7.11
CA ASN A 93 -14.55 -8.86 -6.95
C ASN A 93 -13.93 -7.88 -7.96
N SER A 94 -12.60 -7.80 -7.94
CA SER A 94 -11.85 -6.91 -8.81
C SER A 94 -12.00 -7.32 -10.28
N ASN A 95 -12.25 -6.35 -11.14
CA ASN A 95 -12.23 -6.54 -12.59
C ASN A 95 -10.79 -6.53 -13.18
N ARG A 96 -9.77 -6.43 -12.33
CA ARG A 96 -8.37 -6.51 -12.70
C ARG A 96 -7.91 -7.96 -12.68
N CYS A 97 -8.36 -8.71 -13.67
CA CYS A 97 -8.23 -10.16 -13.74
C CYS A 97 -8.06 -10.61 -15.20
N PRO A 98 -7.55 -11.82 -15.45
CA PRO A 98 -7.29 -12.33 -16.80
C PRO A 98 -8.57 -12.78 -17.52
N TRP A 99 -9.33 -11.83 -18.04
CA TRP A 99 -10.56 -12.06 -18.80
C TRP A 99 -10.35 -12.98 -20.00
N GLU A 100 -9.20 -12.86 -20.66
CA GLU A 100 -8.81 -13.68 -21.80
C GLU A 100 -8.66 -15.16 -21.43
N ARG A 101 -8.50 -15.47 -20.14
CA ARG A 101 -8.41 -16.83 -19.57
C ARG A 101 -9.71 -17.29 -18.92
N GLY A 102 -10.79 -16.54 -19.10
CA GLY A 102 -12.10 -16.88 -18.52
C GLY A 102 -12.27 -16.50 -17.05
N ILE A 103 -11.31 -15.78 -16.46
CA ILE A 103 -11.40 -15.29 -15.10
C ILE A 103 -12.03 -13.89 -15.15
N THR A 104 -13.11 -13.68 -14.40
CA THR A 104 -13.91 -12.46 -14.40
C THR A 104 -13.93 -11.81 -13.01
N ASP A 105 -14.59 -10.66 -12.89
CA ASP A 105 -14.83 -9.99 -11.61
C ASP A 105 -15.80 -10.74 -10.67
N ALA A 106 -16.28 -11.91 -11.06
CA ALA A 106 -16.94 -12.84 -10.15
C ALA A 106 -15.96 -13.72 -9.36
N TRP A 107 -14.71 -13.91 -9.85
CA TRP A 107 -13.72 -14.78 -9.23
C TRP A 107 -13.06 -14.11 -8.02
N TYR A 108 -12.79 -14.91 -6.99
CA TYR A 108 -12.10 -14.41 -5.79
C TYR A 108 -10.60 -14.33 -6.04
N HIS A 109 -10.01 -13.19 -5.73
CA HIS A 109 -8.56 -12.98 -5.77
C HIS A 109 -7.98 -13.13 -4.37
N LEU A 110 -7.08 -14.10 -4.16
CA LEU A 110 -6.56 -14.39 -2.81
C LEU A 110 -5.65 -13.27 -2.27
N LEU A 111 -4.95 -12.57 -3.14
CA LEU A 111 -4.18 -11.40 -2.75
C LEU A 111 -5.07 -10.35 -2.07
N ASP A 112 -6.23 -10.05 -2.67
CA ASP A 112 -7.19 -9.09 -2.12
C ASP A 112 -7.74 -9.56 -0.77
N ALA A 113 -8.11 -10.84 -0.69
CA ALA A 113 -8.64 -11.42 0.53
C ALA A 113 -7.59 -11.47 1.64
N SER A 114 -6.36 -11.90 1.34
CA SER A 114 -5.26 -11.99 2.31
C SER A 114 -4.89 -10.60 2.85
N TRP A 115 -4.81 -9.60 1.98
CA TRP A 115 -4.47 -8.25 2.44
C TRP A 115 -5.61 -7.61 3.24
N THR A 116 -6.85 -7.80 2.82
CA THR A 116 -8.01 -7.33 3.60
C THR A 116 -8.07 -7.99 4.98
N ALA A 117 -7.87 -9.30 5.06
CA ALA A 117 -7.83 -10.02 6.33
C ALA A 117 -6.64 -9.59 7.21
N LEU A 118 -5.48 -9.30 6.63
CA LEU A 118 -4.34 -8.72 7.34
C LEU A 118 -4.67 -7.33 7.91
N LEU A 119 -5.35 -6.46 7.14
CA LEU A 119 -5.80 -5.16 7.63
C LEU A 119 -6.82 -5.29 8.78
N MET A 120 -7.68 -6.30 8.75
CA MET A 120 -8.59 -6.62 9.85
C MET A 120 -7.83 -7.03 11.12
N LEU A 121 -6.80 -7.88 10.99
CA LEU A 121 -5.95 -8.27 12.13
C LEU A 121 -5.17 -7.07 12.69
N ARG A 122 -4.61 -6.22 11.83
CA ARG A 122 -3.93 -4.98 12.24
C ARG A 122 -4.90 -4.02 12.94
N TRP A 123 -6.15 -3.93 12.48
CA TRP A 123 -7.17 -3.14 13.17
C TRP A 123 -7.43 -3.67 14.56
N TYR A 124 -7.67 -4.99 14.69
CA TYR A 124 -7.89 -5.66 15.97
C TYR A 124 -6.75 -5.45 16.96
N ASP A 125 -5.52 -5.58 16.49
CA ASP A 125 -4.31 -5.48 17.31
C ASP A 125 -3.97 -4.04 17.72
N GLU A 126 -4.02 -3.13 16.75
CA GLU A 126 -3.43 -1.80 16.89
C GLU A 126 -4.46 -0.69 17.20
N LEU A 127 -5.73 -0.87 16.88
CA LEU A 127 -6.74 0.19 16.94
C LEU A 127 -7.87 -0.10 17.92
N GLU A 128 -8.59 -1.19 17.73
CA GLU A 128 -9.76 -1.55 18.48
C GLU A 128 -9.90 -3.09 18.57
N PRO A 129 -9.96 -3.68 19.76
CA PRO A 129 -10.05 -5.14 19.95
C PRO A 129 -11.45 -5.67 19.63
N ASP A 130 -11.98 -5.41 18.44
CA ASP A 130 -13.23 -5.95 17.94
C ASP A 130 -13.03 -7.41 17.52
N THR A 131 -13.49 -8.35 18.33
CA THR A 131 -13.28 -9.79 18.10
C THR A 131 -13.89 -10.31 16.80
N ARG A 132 -14.88 -9.61 16.22
CA ARG A 132 -15.46 -9.96 14.93
C ARG A 132 -14.43 -9.94 13.82
N LEU A 133 -13.46 -9.01 13.89
CA LEU A 133 -12.35 -8.92 12.91
C LEU A 133 -11.46 -10.15 13.00
N LEU A 134 -11.11 -10.59 14.20
CA LEU A 134 -10.30 -11.79 14.40
C LEU A 134 -11.06 -13.05 13.96
N ASP A 135 -12.34 -13.17 14.30
CA ASP A 135 -13.16 -14.32 13.92
C ASP A 135 -13.32 -14.41 12.40
N TYR A 136 -13.54 -13.26 11.73
CA TYR A 136 -13.63 -13.17 10.28
C TYR A 136 -12.31 -13.58 9.60
N ALA A 137 -11.19 -13.01 10.07
CA ALA A 137 -9.87 -13.34 9.56
C ALA A 137 -9.50 -14.82 9.82
N ARG A 138 -9.89 -15.38 10.97
CA ARG A 138 -9.69 -16.80 11.29
C ARG A 138 -10.45 -17.71 10.32
N ALA A 139 -11.72 -17.40 10.03
CA ALA A 139 -12.50 -18.18 9.08
C ALA A 139 -11.86 -18.22 7.68
N TYR A 140 -11.31 -17.08 7.24
CA TYR A 140 -10.52 -17.02 6.02
C TYR A 140 -9.21 -17.84 6.13
N GLY A 141 -8.50 -17.71 7.26
CA GLY A 141 -7.26 -18.46 7.50
C GLY A 141 -7.45 -19.97 7.44
N GLU A 142 -8.54 -20.50 8.04
CA GLU A 142 -8.87 -21.93 7.96
C GLU A 142 -9.09 -22.38 6.50
N LYS A 143 -9.77 -21.57 5.70
CA LYS A 143 -9.94 -21.87 4.27
C LYS A 143 -8.62 -21.81 3.54
N LEU A 144 -7.81 -20.79 3.79
CA LEU A 144 -6.51 -20.61 3.13
C LEU A 144 -5.60 -21.82 3.35
N LEU A 145 -5.57 -22.41 4.55
CA LEU A 145 -4.81 -23.64 4.82
C LEU A 145 -5.21 -24.81 3.90
N THR A 146 -6.46 -24.88 3.46
CA THR A 146 -6.95 -25.94 2.56
C THR A 146 -6.58 -25.71 1.09
N LEU A 147 -6.13 -24.51 0.75
CA LEU A 147 -5.80 -24.10 -0.62
C LEU A 147 -4.31 -24.16 -0.93
N GLN A 148 -3.47 -24.43 0.08
CA GLN A 148 -2.03 -24.56 -0.11
C GLN A 148 -1.73 -25.82 -0.90
N ASP A 149 -1.02 -25.69 -2.02
CA ASP A 149 -0.62 -26.85 -2.83
C ASP A 149 0.55 -27.63 -2.21
N ASP A 150 0.91 -28.76 -2.85
CA ASP A 150 1.98 -29.62 -2.34
C ASP A 150 3.34 -28.94 -2.36
N GLU A 151 3.58 -28.03 -3.31
CA GLU A 151 4.80 -27.23 -3.42
C GLU A 151 4.87 -26.10 -2.40
N GLY A 152 3.72 -25.66 -1.84
CA GLY A 152 3.63 -24.65 -0.80
C GLY A 152 2.97 -23.35 -1.25
N PHE A 153 2.62 -23.18 -2.51
CA PHE A 153 2.01 -21.96 -3.02
C PHE A 153 0.52 -21.86 -2.67
N PHE A 154 0.03 -20.63 -2.68
CA PHE A 154 -1.39 -20.32 -2.69
C PHE A 154 -1.80 -19.85 -4.10
N PRO A 155 -2.95 -20.27 -4.62
CA PRO A 155 -3.42 -19.84 -5.93
C PRO A 155 -3.77 -18.35 -5.94
N ALA A 156 -3.71 -17.71 -7.11
CA ALA A 156 -4.11 -16.31 -7.23
C ALA A 156 -5.64 -16.15 -7.26
N TRP A 157 -6.35 -16.97 -8.04
CA TRP A 157 -7.82 -16.90 -8.18
C TRP A 157 -8.52 -18.20 -7.88
N LEU A 158 -9.76 -18.07 -7.35
CA LEU A 158 -10.68 -19.19 -7.12
C LEU A 158 -11.97 -18.97 -7.90
N HIS A 159 -12.46 -20.07 -8.46
CA HIS A 159 -13.75 -20.08 -9.18
C HIS A 159 -14.90 -19.69 -8.23
N PRO A 160 -15.85 -18.82 -8.65
CA PRO A 160 -16.87 -18.26 -7.76
C PRO A 160 -17.84 -19.30 -7.16
N GLU A 161 -18.07 -20.41 -7.85
CA GLU A 161 -19.00 -21.45 -7.41
C GLU A 161 -18.30 -22.64 -6.75
N THR A 162 -17.27 -23.18 -7.41
CA THR A 162 -16.59 -24.41 -6.96
C THR A 162 -15.43 -24.16 -6.02
N LEU A 163 -14.91 -22.94 -5.96
CA LEU A 163 -13.69 -22.54 -5.26
C LEU A 163 -12.43 -23.32 -5.73
N GLU A 164 -12.47 -23.86 -6.95
CA GLU A 164 -11.31 -24.49 -7.55
C GLU A 164 -10.27 -23.43 -7.97
N PRO A 165 -8.97 -23.70 -7.75
CA PRO A 165 -7.90 -22.82 -8.17
C PRO A 165 -7.79 -22.64 -9.68
N ALA A 166 -7.53 -21.39 -10.12
CA ALA A 166 -7.12 -21.11 -11.48
C ALA A 166 -5.63 -21.42 -11.71
N GLU A 167 -5.27 -21.76 -12.94
CA GLU A 167 -3.85 -21.98 -13.32
C GLU A 167 -3.07 -20.66 -13.46
N ALA A 168 -3.76 -19.55 -13.73
CA ALA A 168 -3.12 -18.23 -13.88
C ALA A 168 -2.45 -17.81 -12.56
N LEU A 169 -1.16 -17.50 -12.60
CA LEU A 169 -0.33 -17.10 -11.44
C LEU A 169 -0.40 -18.08 -10.25
N ARG A 170 -0.61 -19.37 -10.50
CA ARG A 170 -0.66 -20.39 -9.45
C ARG A 170 0.58 -20.37 -8.57
N GLN A 171 1.75 -20.16 -9.17
CA GLN A 171 3.03 -20.00 -8.49
C GLN A 171 3.54 -18.57 -8.70
N SER A 172 3.23 -17.66 -7.78
CA SER A 172 3.56 -16.25 -7.90
C SER A 172 4.01 -15.64 -6.58
N PRO A 173 4.67 -14.48 -6.61
CA PRO A 173 5.04 -13.73 -5.41
C PRO A 173 3.83 -13.20 -4.62
N GLU A 174 2.61 -13.22 -5.17
CA GLU A 174 1.38 -12.87 -4.44
C GLU A 174 1.19 -13.75 -3.19
N THR A 175 1.70 -14.99 -3.21
CA THR A 175 1.79 -15.88 -2.06
C THR A 175 2.43 -15.21 -0.83
N GLY A 176 3.35 -14.26 -1.03
CA GLY A 176 3.97 -13.50 0.06
C GLY A 176 2.98 -12.74 0.94
N MET A 177 1.88 -12.21 0.38
CA MET A 177 0.83 -11.57 1.17
C MET A 177 0.10 -12.56 2.08
N SER A 178 -0.18 -13.76 1.57
CA SER A 178 -0.78 -14.83 2.38
C SER A 178 0.16 -15.28 3.51
N VAL A 179 1.47 -15.29 3.27
CA VAL A 179 2.48 -15.56 4.31
C VAL A 179 2.40 -14.52 5.44
N THR A 180 2.44 -13.22 5.10
CA THR A 180 2.35 -12.14 6.08
C THR A 180 1.06 -12.22 6.89
N PHE A 181 -0.07 -12.47 6.22
CA PHE A 181 -1.35 -12.67 6.90
C PHE A 181 -1.33 -13.86 7.89
N LEU A 182 -0.83 -15.03 7.45
CA LEU A 182 -0.78 -16.22 8.30
C LEU A 182 0.15 -16.05 9.51
N LEU A 183 1.28 -15.37 9.36
CA LEU A 183 2.16 -15.04 10.48
C LEU A 183 1.48 -14.11 11.49
N GLN A 184 0.76 -13.09 11.02
CA GLN A 184 -0.01 -12.22 11.90
C GLN A 184 -1.13 -13.00 12.62
N LEU A 185 -1.81 -13.89 11.90
CA LEU A 185 -2.86 -14.72 12.49
C LEU A 185 -2.29 -15.70 13.53
N PHE A 186 -1.11 -16.26 13.28
CA PHE A 186 -0.39 -17.06 14.27
C PHE A 186 -0.07 -16.24 15.52
N THR A 187 0.44 -15.03 15.37
CA THR A 187 0.74 -14.13 16.49
C THR A 187 -0.51 -13.87 17.35
N MET A 188 -1.69 -13.71 16.73
CA MET A 188 -2.95 -13.46 17.44
C MET A 188 -3.55 -14.70 18.09
N THR A 189 -3.31 -15.89 17.55
CA THR A 189 -4.02 -17.11 17.95
C THR A 189 -3.14 -18.16 18.65
N GLY A 190 -1.84 -18.14 18.40
CA GLY A 190 -0.90 -19.17 18.83
C GLY A 190 -1.03 -20.50 18.08
N ASP A 191 -1.82 -20.57 17.00
CA ASP A 191 -2.03 -21.80 16.26
C ASP A 191 -0.89 -22.08 15.27
N GLU A 192 -0.07 -23.06 15.60
CA GLU A 192 1.12 -23.48 14.84
C GLU A 192 0.81 -23.93 13.39
N ARG A 193 -0.42 -24.24 13.06
CA ARG A 193 -0.79 -24.59 11.66
C ARG A 193 -0.55 -23.42 10.73
N TYR A 194 -0.90 -22.20 11.17
CA TYR A 194 -0.69 -20.99 10.38
C TYR A 194 0.80 -20.70 10.17
N ARG A 195 1.60 -20.81 11.22
CA ARG A 195 3.05 -20.62 11.14
C ARG A 195 3.70 -21.62 10.17
N ARG A 196 3.37 -22.92 10.30
CA ARG A 196 3.92 -23.95 9.39
C ARG A 196 3.54 -23.72 7.93
N ALA A 197 2.29 -23.35 7.66
CA ALA A 197 1.84 -23.05 6.32
C ALA A 197 2.57 -21.81 5.74
N ALA A 198 2.73 -20.76 6.54
CA ALA A 198 3.46 -19.54 6.16
C ALA A 198 4.92 -19.85 5.79
N ILE A 199 5.64 -20.60 6.62
CA ILE A 199 7.04 -20.97 6.38
C ILE A 199 7.15 -21.84 5.12
N LYS A 200 6.31 -22.88 4.96
CA LYS A 200 6.27 -23.71 3.76
C LYS A 200 6.06 -22.87 2.49
N ALA A 201 5.15 -21.91 2.55
CA ALA A 201 4.87 -21.03 1.42
C ALA A 201 6.05 -20.10 1.10
N MET A 202 6.71 -19.56 2.13
CA MET A 202 7.88 -18.70 1.91
C MET A 202 9.07 -19.47 1.35
N ASP A 203 9.27 -20.71 1.77
CA ASP A 203 10.30 -21.59 1.21
C ASP A 203 10.07 -21.86 -0.27
N ALA A 204 8.81 -22.09 -0.68
CA ALA A 204 8.45 -22.25 -2.09
C ALA A 204 8.75 -21.00 -2.92
N VAL A 205 8.37 -19.82 -2.42
CA VAL A 205 8.69 -18.53 -3.07
C VAL A 205 10.19 -18.30 -3.16
N LEU A 206 10.95 -18.69 -2.13
CA LEU A 206 12.41 -18.60 -2.13
C LEU A 206 13.05 -19.56 -3.14
N ALA A 207 12.50 -20.74 -3.34
CA ALA A 207 13.04 -21.72 -4.29
C ALA A 207 12.80 -21.30 -5.74
N GLU A 208 11.57 -20.87 -6.06
CA GLU A 208 11.10 -20.77 -7.45
C GLU A 208 11.04 -19.32 -7.98
N ILE A 209 10.83 -18.32 -7.11
CA ILE A 209 10.55 -16.94 -7.53
C ILE A 209 11.75 -16.04 -7.33
N VAL A 210 12.25 -15.94 -6.09
CA VAL A 210 13.21 -14.91 -5.67
C VAL A 210 14.55 -14.99 -6.39
N PRO A 211 15.20 -16.18 -6.52
CA PRO A 211 16.49 -16.29 -7.19
C PRO A 211 16.42 -15.94 -8.67
N GLY A 212 15.33 -16.33 -9.34
CA GLY A 212 15.06 -16.06 -10.75
C GLY A 212 14.64 -14.63 -11.05
N GLY A 213 14.23 -13.88 -10.02
CA GLY A 213 13.68 -12.53 -10.17
C GLY A 213 12.34 -12.51 -10.91
N ARG A 214 11.48 -13.52 -10.70
CA ARG A 214 10.17 -13.64 -11.34
C ARG A 214 9.11 -12.90 -10.51
N TRP A 215 9.13 -11.55 -10.60
CA TRP A 215 8.25 -10.66 -9.85
C TRP A 215 6.95 -10.37 -10.58
N GLU A 216 6.35 -11.43 -11.15
CA GLU A 216 5.13 -11.35 -11.93
C GLU A 216 3.90 -11.49 -11.02
N ASP A 217 2.95 -10.60 -11.19
CA ASP A 217 1.65 -10.61 -10.53
C ASP A 217 0.54 -10.19 -11.50
N PHE A 218 -0.68 -10.04 -11.02
CA PHE A 218 -1.83 -9.63 -11.83
C PHE A 218 -1.62 -8.25 -12.48
N GLU A 219 -0.90 -7.34 -11.83
CA GLU A 219 -0.63 -6.01 -12.33
C GLU A 219 0.23 -6.03 -13.59
N THR A 220 1.19 -6.94 -13.63
CA THR A 220 2.10 -7.09 -14.77
C THR A 220 1.43 -7.52 -16.07
N TYR A 221 0.20 -8.04 -16.00
CA TYR A 221 -0.48 -8.58 -17.19
C TYR A 221 -1.92 -8.11 -17.37
N TRP A 222 -2.66 -7.84 -16.32
CA TRP A 222 -4.11 -7.66 -16.41
C TRP A 222 -4.66 -6.39 -15.78
N SER A 223 -3.81 -5.53 -15.27
CA SER A 223 -4.21 -4.24 -14.73
C SER A 223 -3.72 -3.08 -15.60
N CYS A 224 -2.52 -2.60 -15.39
CA CYS A 224 -1.98 -1.39 -16.01
C CYS A 224 -0.96 -1.66 -17.11
N CYS A 225 -0.78 -2.90 -17.55
CA CYS A 225 0.19 -3.24 -18.57
C CYS A 225 -0.10 -2.58 -19.90
N SER A 226 0.76 -1.66 -20.34
CA SER A 226 0.62 -0.91 -21.59
C SER A 226 1.13 -1.65 -22.84
N PHE A 227 1.92 -2.71 -22.66
CA PHE A 227 2.49 -3.49 -23.76
C PHE A 227 1.96 -4.91 -23.73
N GLY A 228 1.21 -5.33 -24.77
CA GLY A 228 0.76 -6.68 -25.02
C GLY A 228 0.46 -7.47 -23.73
N LYS A 229 -0.73 -7.33 -23.18
CA LYS A 229 -1.07 -7.77 -21.83
C LYS A 229 -0.47 -9.12 -21.45
N GLU A 230 -0.65 -10.15 -22.25
CA GLU A 230 -0.11 -11.50 -21.98
C GLU A 230 1.25 -11.78 -22.66
N GLU A 231 1.81 -10.82 -23.38
CA GLU A 231 3.12 -11.01 -24.01
C GLU A 231 4.18 -11.29 -22.94
N PHE A 232 4.95 -12.36 -23.15
CA PHE A 232 5.97 -12.87 -22.23
C PHE A 232 5.45 -13.40 -20.88
N TYR A 233 4.15 -13.71 -20.74
CA TYR A 233 3.66 -14.34 -19.51
C TYR A 233 4.46 -15.59 -19.14
N GLY A 234 5.05 -15.60 -17.94
CA GLY A 234 5.92 -16.68 -17.47
C GLY A 234 7.26 -16.81 -18.19
N GLN A 235 7.66 -15.79 -18.99
CA GLN A 235 8.86 -15.83 -19.80
C GLN A 235 9.70 -14.56 -19.63
N LYS A 236 11.01 -14.72 -19.81
CA LYS A 236 11.92 -13.57 -19.82
C LYS A 236 11.81 -12.81 -21.15
N ILE A 237 11.75 -11.49 -21.07
CA ILE A 237 11.79 -10.62 -22.22
C ILE A 237 13.14 -10.78 -22.94
N PRO A 238 13.20 -11.16 -24.23
CA PRO A 238 14.47 -11.44 -24.92
C PRO A 238 15.46 -10.28 -24.93
N ARG A 239 14.96 -9.05 -24.95
CA ARG A 239 15.76 -7.84 -25.02
C ARG A 239 16.67 -7.64 -23.80
N ASN A 240 16.20 -7.96 -22.60
CA ASN A 240 16.91 -7.68 -21.35
C ASN A 240 17.12 -8.89 -20.44
N GLY A 241 16.59 -10.05 -20.79
CA GLY A 241 16.70 -11.29 -20.03
C GLY A 241 15.94 -11.28 -18.69
N MET A 242 15.00 -10.35 -18.51
CA MET A 242 14.21 -10.19 -17.28
C MET A 242 12.74 -10.54 -17.52
N TYR A 243 12.07 -11.01 -16.48
CA TYR A 243 10.61 -11.06 -16.47
C TYR A 243 10.01 -9.65 -16.40
N LYS A 244 8.75 -9.49 -16.76
CA LYS A 244 7.96 -8.32 -16.32
C LYS A 244 7.97 -8.31 -14.80
N GLN A 245 8.05 -7.13 -14.19
CA GLN A 245 8.24 -7.00 -12.75
C GLN A 245 7.34 -5.92 -12.17
N CYS A 246 6.68 -6.23 -11.09
CA CYS A 246 5.95 -5.29 -10.26
C CYS A 246 6.69 -5.05 -8.94
N ASN A 247 6.76 -3.81 -8.49
CA ASN A 247 7.41 -3.44 -7.24
C ASN A 247 6.65 -3.98 -6.02
N PHE A 248 5.32 -4.07 -6.11
CA PHE A 248 4.53 -4.64 -5.02
C PHE A 248 4.78 -6.13 -4.81
N SER A 249 5.05 -6.88 -5.86
CA SER A 249 5.48 -8.29 -5.73
C SER A 249 6.76 -8.42 -4.90
N MET A 250 7.72 -7.51 -5.09
CA MET A 250 8.94 -7.45 -4.28
C MET A 250 8.63 -7.02 -2.85
N PHE A 251 7.72 -6.05 -2.67
CA PHE A 251 7.29 -5.54 -1.38
C PHE A 251 6.64 -6.64 -0.52
N TRP A 252 5.61 -7.33 -1.03
CA TRP A 252 4.95 -8.41 -0.30
C TRP A 252 5.92 -9.53 0.08
N THR A 253 6.81 -9.89 -0.86
CA THR A 253 7.83 -10.90 -0.60
C THR A 253 8.85 -10.44 0.45
N ALA A 254 9.30 -9.18 0.40
CA ALA A 254 10.24 -8.64 1.38
C ALA A 254 9.60 -8.56 2.78
N GLU A 255 8.33 -8.17 2.88
CA GLU A 255 7.59 -8.16 4.15
C GLU A 255 7.46 -9.57 4.73
N ALA A 256 7.07 -10.54 3.91
CA ALA A 256 6.96 -11.94 4.30
C ALA A 256 8.30 -12.52 4.77
N LEU A 257 9.39 -12.24 4.06
CA LEU A 257 10.74 -12.67 4.43
C LEU A 257 11.18 -12.11 5.77
N LEU A 258 10.88 -10.83 6.04
CA LEU A 258 11.17 -10.21 7.32
C LEU A 258 10.37 -10.86 8.45
N GLY A 259 9.08 -11.14 8.21
CA GLY A 259 8.22 -11.87 9.13
C GLY A 259 8.76 -13.26 9.45
N CYS A 260 9.12 -14.04 8.43
CA CYS A 260 9.71 -15.37 8.61
C CYS A 260 11.03 -15.34 9.38
N TYR A 261 11.89 -14.36 9.11
CA TYR A 261 13.11 -14.15 9.90
C TYR A 261 12.80 -13.92 11.39
N ARG A 262 11.87 -13.04 11.70
CA ARG A 262 11.47 -12.72 13.09
C ARG A 262 10.87 -13.93 13.82
N GLU A 263 10.16 -14.79 13.10
CA GLU A 263 9.55 -15.99 13.67
C GLU A 263 10.51 -17.16 13.86
N THR A 264 11.54 -17.26 13.03
CA THR A 264 12.42 -18.44 13.01
C THR A 264 13.84 -18.16 13.47
N GLY A 265 14.31 -16.92 13.37
CA GLY A 265 15.71 -16.54 13.55
C GLY A 265 16.62 -17.00 12.41
N ASP A 266 16.07 -17.57 11.32
CA ASP A 266 16.89 -18.06 10.20
C ASP A 266 17.37 -16.88 9.34
N GLU A 267 18.66 -16.63 9.38
CA GLU A 267 19.37 -15.58 8.62
C GLU A 267 19.20 -15.72 7.09
N CYS A 268 18.77 -16.87 6.60
CA CYS A 268 18.47 -17.04 5.20
C CYS A 268 17.37 -16.10 4.74
N TYR A 269 16.29 -15.99 5.53
CA TYR A 269 15.18 -15.10 5.21
C TYR A 269 15.61 -13.62 5.24
N LEU A 270 16.38 -13.20 6.24
CA LEU A 270 16.89 -11.82 6.31
C LEU A 270 17.80 -11.50 5.12
N ARG A 271 18.68 -12.40 4.75
CA ARG A 271 19.59 -12.22 3.61
C ARG A 271 18.84 -12.06 2.28
N TRP A 272 17.80 -12.87 2.04
CA TRP A 272 16.99 -12.75 0.84
C TRP A 272 16.06 -11.55 0.89
N GLY A 273 15.52 -11.24 2.06
CA GLY A 273 14.75 -10.02 2.29
C GLY A 273 15.56 -8.76 2.00
N ARG A 274 16.82 -8.72 2.46
CA ARG A 274 17.76 -7.62 2.13
C ARG A 274 17.98 -7.50 0.60
N ARG A 275 18.01 -8.60 -0.12
CA ARG A 275 18.11 -8.58 -1.59
C ARG A 275 16.82 -8.05 -2.24
N ALA A 276 15.66 -8.44 -1.73
CA ALA A 276 14.37 -7.97 -2.26
C ALA A 276 14.20 -6.46 -2.02
N ILE A 277 14.42 -5.96 -0.80
CA ILE A 277 14.35 -4.53 -0.49
C ILE A 277 15.40 -3.72 -1.26
N GLY A 278 16.59 -4.29 -1.49
CA GLY A 278 17.62 -3.70 -2.33
C GLY A 278 17.19 -3.57 -3.80
N ARG A 279 16.40 -4.50 -4.33
CA ARG A 279 15.82 -4.39 -5.68
C ARG A 279 14.77 -3.29 -5.75
N ILE A 280 13.91 -3.17 -4.75
CA ILE A 280 12.97 -2.04 -4.63
C ILE A 280 13.76 -0.72 -4.58
N SER A 281 14.83 -0.64 -3.78
CA SER A 281 15.69 0.54 -3.68
C SER A 281 16.24 1.01 -5.03
N MET A 282 16.55 0.08 -5.93
CA MET A 282 17.04 0.41 -7.29
C MET A 282 15.97 1.00 -8.20
N LYS A 283 14.69 0.88 -7.85
CA LYS A 283 13.56 1.45 -8.59
C LYS A 283 13.19 2.85 -8.08
N GLN A 284 13.66 3.23 -6.91
CA GLN A 284 13.36 4.52 -6.30
C GLN A 284 14.05 5.66 -7.07
N GLN A 285 13.31 6.74 -7.31
CA GLN A 285 13.85 7.94 -7.93
C GLN A 285 14.80 8.65 -6.97
N VAL A 286 16.06 8.76 -7.33
CA VAL A 286 17.13 9.35 -6.50
C VAL A 286 17.61 10.70 -7.00
N TRP A 287 17.00 11.22 -8.07
CA TRP A 287 17.31 12.52 -8.64
C TRP A 287 16.06 13.12 -9.29
N GLN A 288 16.06 14.45 -9.47
CA GLN A 288 14.97 15.16 -10.12
C GLN A 288 15.31 15.42 -11.59
N PRO A 289 14.64 14.77 -12.55
CA PRO A 289 14.83 15.09 -13.96
C PRO A 289 14.40 16.52 -14.27
N PRO A 290 15.19 17.29 -15.04
CA PRO A 290 14.89 18.70 -15.29
C PRO A 290 13.66 18.93 -16.19
N PHE A 291 13.17 17.89 -16.84
CA PHE A 291 11.98 17.91 -17.69
C PHE A 291 10.71 17.42 -16.99
N ILE A 292 10.80 17.05 -15.71
CA ILE A 292 9.64 16.66 -14.89
C ILE A 292 9.30 17.81 -13.95
N TYR A 293 8.08 18.29 -14.06
CA TYR A 293 7.61 19.48 -13.34
C TYR A 293 7.16 19.18 -11.90
N ILE A 294 6.86 17.92 -11.60
CA ILE A 294 6.48 17.48 -10.27
C ILE A 294 7.67 16.84 -9.58
N PRO A 295 7.90 17.08 -8.28
CA PRO A 295 8.96 16.42 -7.54
C PRO A 295 8.86 14.89 -7.64
N ALA A 296 9.82 14.25 -8.31
CA ALA A 296 9.86 12.80 -8.49
C ALA A 296 10.74 12.09 -7.46
N LEU A 297 11.56 12.83 -6.72
CA LEU A 297 12.51 12.28 -5.75
C LEU A 297 11.80 11.44 -4.69
N GLY A 298 12.27 10.22 -4.51
CA GLY A 298 11.74 9.27 -3.52
C GLY A 298 10.57 8.42 -4.01
N GLY A 299 9.95 8.79 -5.15
CA GLY A 299 8.89 8.01 -5.77
C GLY A 299 9.37 6.78 -6.52
N PHE A 300 8.42 5.98 -6.96
CA PHE A 300 8.64 4.75 -7.73
C PHE A 300 7.65 4.71 -8.91
N GLY A 301 8.02 4.05 -10.00
CA GLY A 301 7.04 3.53 -10.95
C GLY A 301 6.63 2.12 -10.55
N VAL A 302 5.41 1.71 -10.86
CA VAL A 302 4.86 0.42 -10.42
C VAL A 302 5.62 -0.76 -11.02
N MET A 303 5.95 -0.67 -12.30
CA MET A 303 6.52 -1.77 -13.07
C MET A 303 7.80 -1.37 -13.81
N ASN A 304 8.64 -2.34 -14.13
CA ASN A 304 9.91 -2.11 -14.83
C ASN A 304 9.78 -1.77 -16.33
N PHE A 305 8.59 -1.71 -16.86
CA PHE A 305 8.30 -1.40 -18.26
C PHE A 305 7.27 -0.27 -18.44
N ASP A 306 6.86 0.37 -17.34
CA ASP A 306 6.04 1.58 -17.36
C ASP A 306 6.90 2.85 -17.49
N GLY A 307 6.29 3.89 -18.03
CA GLY A 307 6.87 5.23 -18.07
C GLY A 307 6.58 6.07 -16.82
N GLU A 308 6.16 5.47 -15.76
CA GLU A 308 5.76 6.13 -14.51
C GLU A 308 6.96 6.59 -13.70
N TRP A 309 6.83 7.77 -13.07
CA TRP A 309 7.88 8.36 -12.24
C TRP A 309 7.58 8.32 -10.77
N ASN A 310 6.31 8.32 -10.41
CA ASN A 310 5.87 8.31 -9.03
C ASN A 310 4.47 7.72 -8.94
N ASP A 311 4.32 6.65 -8.20
CA ASP A 311 3.04 6.08 -7.82
C ASP A 311 2.78 6.39 -6.35
N SER A 312 1.69 7.09 -6.08
CA SER A 312 1.37 7.54 -4.72
C SER A 312 1.07 6.42 -3.72
N ARG A 313 0.76 5.21 -4.21
CA ARG A 313 0.50 4.03 -3.37
C ARG A 313 1.78 3.42 -2.82
N GLU A 314 2.91 3.61 -3.48
CA GLU A 314 4.19 2.99 -3.09
C GLU A 314 4.84 3.63 -1.86
N CYS A 315 4.21 4.68 -1.28
CA CYS A 315 4.53 5.14 0.07
C CYS A 315 4.33 4.04 1.15
N LEU A 316 3.54 2.99 0.86
CA LEU A 316 3.41 1.80 1.72
C LEU A 316 4.74 1.08 1.95
N PHE A 317 5.72 1.25 1.05
CA PHE A 317 7.05 0.69 1.22
C PHE A 317 7.84 1.37 2.34
N ALA A 318 7.47 2.58 2.74
CA ALA A 318 8.21 3.39 3.71
C ALA A 318 8.45 2.66 5.04
N GLU A 319 7.39 2.10 5.63
CA GLU A 319 7.50 1.37 6.89
C GLU A 319 8.41 0.15 6.77
N LEU A 320 8.30 -0.60 5.67
CA LEU A 320 9.13 -1.78 5.44
C LEU A 320 10.62 -1.44 5.33
N PHE A 321 10.97 -0.35 4.65
CA PHE A 321 12.35 0.15 4.60
C PHE A 321 12.89 0.45 6.00
N MET A 322 12.08 1.12 6.84
CA MET A 322 12.43 1.46 8.21
C MET A 322 12.53 0.20 9.11
N GLU A 323 11.67 -0.80 8.91
CA GLU A 323 11.75 -2.08 9.62
C GLU A 323 13.01 -2.87 9.26
N TYR A 324 13.43 -2.85 7.99
CA TYR A 324 14.70 -3.43 7.57
C TYR A 324 15.90 -2.69 8.18
N TYR A 325 15.81 -1.36 8.33
CA TYR A 325 16.83 -0.61 9.07
C TYR A 325 16.98 -1.12 10.50
N ARG A 326 15.88 -1.37 11.22
CA ARG A 326 15.94 -1.90 12.60
C ARG A 326 16.74 -3.19 12.69
N GLU A 327 16.59 -4.09 11.75
CA GLU A 327 17.31 -5.37 11.74
C GLU A 327 18.78 -5.21 11.28
N ILE A 328 19.01 -4.46 10.22
CA ILE A 328 20.30 -4.42 9.51
C ILE A 328 21.20 -3.28 10.01
N GLY A 329 20.62 -2.16 10.43
CA GLY A 329 21.34 -0.97 10.88
C GLY A 329 21.85 -0.06 9.75
N ASP A 330 21.48 -0.31 8.50
CA ASP A 330 21.89 0.52 7.35
C ASP A 330 21.03 1.80 7.28
N PRO A 331 21.59 3.00 7.59
CA PRO A 331 20.84 4.24 7.65
C PRO A 331 20.18 4.62 6.33
N HIS A 332 20.75 4.21 5.19
CA HIS A 332 20.16 4.48 3.88
C HIS A 332 18.77 3.86 3.72
N LEU A 333 18.48 2.76 4.39
CA LEU A 333 17.15 2.17 4.35
C LEU A 333 16.12 3.07 5.03
N PHE A 334 16.48 3.65 6.18
CA PHE A 334 15.58 4.58 6.87
C PHE A 334 15.31 5.84 6.01
N GLU A 335 16.38 6.43 5.48
CA GLU A 335 16.28 7.61 4.60
C GLU A 335 15.41 7.35 3.38
N ARG A 336 15.55 6.17 2.73
CA ARG A 336 14.70 5.74 1.63
C ARG A 336 13.24 5.61 2.02
N GLY A 337 12.97 5.10 3.21
CA GLY A 337 11.62 5.07 3.77
C GLY A 337 11.02 6.47 3.95
N VAL A 338 11.79 7.42 4.47
CA VAL A 338 11.34 8.81 4.65
C VAL A 338 10.99 9.47 3.32
N VAL A 339 11.83 9.34 2.30
CA VAL A 339 11.54 9.96 1.00
C VAL A 339 10.43 9.25 0.25
N ALA A 340 10.27 7.93 0.40
CA ALA A 340 9.13 7.17 -0.12
C ALA A 340 7.81 7.66 0.49
N LEU A 341 7.80 7.88 1.81
CA LEU A 341 6.63 8.42 2.50
C LEU A 341 6.23 9.80 1.96
N LYS A 342 7.21 10.69 1.77
CA LYS A 342 6.97 12.04 1.26
C LYS A 342 6.44 12.05 -0.17
N SER A 343 6.84 11.12 -1.00
CA SER A 343 6.46 11.05 -2.41
C SER A 343 4.94 10.91 -2.62
N ALA A 344 4.21 10.36 -1.66
CA ALA A 344 2.76 10.24 -1.72
C ALA A 344 2.01 11.58 -1.79
N PHE A 345 2.62 12.64 -1.28
CA PHE A 345 1.97 13.94 -1.12
C PHE A 345 2.28 14.93 -2.24
N VAL A 346 3.24 14.61 -3.12
CA VAL A 346 3.71 15.55 -4.15
C VAL A 346 2.67 15.85 -5.22
N MET A 347 1.69 14.96 -5.43
CA MET A 347 0.62 15.13 -6.42
C MET A 347 -0.72 15.47 -5.78
N MET A 348 -0.75 15.75 -4.49
CA MET A 348 -2.00 16.03 -3.78
C MET A 348 -2.54 17.42 -4.14
N TYR A 349 -3.83 17.47 -4.44
CA TYR A 349 -4.56 18.72 -4.63
C TYR A 349 -4.83 19.36 -3.27
N CYS A 350 -4.06 20.40 -2.93
CA CYS A 350 -4.23 21.14 -1.69
C CYS A 350 -3.56 22.54 -1.77
N PRO A 351 -3.95 23.50 -0.91
CA PRO A 351 -3.36 24.84 -0.89
C PRO A 351 -1.86 24.88 -0.60
N GLU A 352 -1.37 23.89 0.16
CA GLU A 352 0.04 23.77 0.55
C GLU A 352 0.93 23.32 -0.62
N ASN A 353 0.33 22.91 -1.73
CA ASN A 353 1.01 22.49 -2.95
C ASN A 353 0.53 23.33 -4.14
N PRO A 354 0.84 24.63 -4.19
CA PRO A 354 0.21 25.58 -5.12
C PRO A 354 0.50 25.30 -6.59
N GLU A 355 1.68 24.79 -6.92
CA GLU A 355 2.05 24.46 -8.30
C GLU A 355 1.22 23.30 -8.84
N VAL A 356 1.12 22.23 -8.06
CA VAL A 356 0.32 21.05 -8.42
C VAL A 356 -1.16 21.38 -8.40
N LYS A 357 -1.61 22.18 -7.41
CA LYS A 357 -3.00 22.69 -7.35
C LYS A 357 -3.39 23.43 -8.65
N ALA A 358 -2.54 24.32 -9.14
CA ALA A 358 -2.80 25.04 -10.38
C ALA A 358 -2.88 24.11 -11.62
N LEU A 359 -2.07 23.05 -11.65
CA LEU A 359 -2.15 22.03 -12.70
C LEU A 359 -3.48 21.27 -12.67
N TRP A 360 -3.95 20.91 -11.46
CA TRP A 360 -5.25 20.26 -11.29
C TRP A 360 -6.40 21.13 -11.81
N GLU A 361 -6.43 22.40 -11.41
CA GLU A 361 -7.48 23.35 -11.81
C GLU A 361 -7.45 23.66 -13.31
N GLN A 362 -6.28 23.60 -13.95
CA GLN A 362 -6.16 23.76 -15.40
C GLN A 362 -6.84 22.62 -16.16
N VAL A 363 -6.77 21.42 -15.63
CA VAL A 363 -7.33 20.21 -16.25
C VAL A 363 -8.79 20.00 -15.86
N TRP A 364 -9.11 20.32 -14.62
CA TRP A 364 -10.41 20.08 -13.99
C TRP A 364 -10.93 21.38 -13.37
N ASP A 365 -11.54 22.22 -14.18
CA ASP A 365 -12.03 23.55 -13.82
C ASP A 365 -13.14 23.54 -12.76
N PHE A 366 -13.73 22.37 -12.48
CA PHE A 366 -14.74 22.18 -11.43
C PHE A 366 -14.15 21.84 -10.06
N PHE A 367 -12.83 21.71 -9.91
CA PHE A 367 -12.21 21.46 -8.61
C PHE A 367 -12.25 22.68 -7.70
N GLY A 368 -12.55 22.44 -6.42
CA GLY A 368 -12.66 23.45 -5.38
C GLY A 368 -12.17 22.94 -4.03
N PRO A 369 -12.35 23.76 -2.96
CA PRO A 369 -11.91 23.39 -1.62
C PRO A 369 -12.48 22.08 -1.07
N GLU A 370 -13.63 21.66 -1.55
CA GLU A 370 -14.24 20.37 -1.21
C GLU A 370 -13.48 19.16 -1.75
N ASP A 371 -12.61 19.36 -2.74
CA ASP A 371 -11.80 18.32 -3.37
C ASP A 371 -10.36 18.26 -2.80
N TYR A 372 -10.04 19.09 -1.80
CA TYR A 372 -8.72 19.05 -1.17
C TYR A 372 -8.44 17.68 -0.56
N GLY A 373 -7.27 17.14 -0.88
CA GLY A 373 -6.84 15.81 -0.51
C GLY A 373 -6.93 14.80 -1.65
N PHE A 374 -7.54 15.14 -2.79
CA PHE A 374 -7.42 14.29 -3.97
C PHE A 374 -5.95 14.15 -4.37
N THR A 375 -5.56 12.94 -4.76
CA THR A 375 -4.25 12.67 -5.33
C THR A 375 -4.36 11.79 -6.55
N MET A 376 -3.39 11.90 -7.43
CA MET A 376 -3.31 11.01 -8.59
C MET A 376 -2.74 9.66 -8.18
N GLU A 377 -3.09 8.65 -8.97
CA GLU A 377 -2.44 7.35 -8.90
C GLU A 377 -0.93 7.50 -9.11
N ASN A 378 -0.55 8.05 -10.26
CA ASN A 378 0.84 8.19 -10.63
C ASN A 378 1.07 9.37 -11.59
N TYR A 379 2.34 9.72 -11.75
CA TYR A 379 2.80 10.70 -12.71
C TYR A 379 3.51 10.02 -13.87
N GLY A 380 3.05 10.31 -15.09
CA GLY A 380 3.63 9.77 -16.31
C GLY A 380 3.04 8.48 -16.81
N HIS A 381 1.89 8.05 -16.29
CA HIS A 381 1.22 6.81 -16.65
C HIS A 381 1.06 6.55 -18.15
N THR A 382 0.93 7.58 -18.96
CA THR A 382 0.84 7.47 -20.41
C THR A 382 2.09 7.96 -21.16
N GLY A 383 3.17 8.23 -20.45
CA GLY A 383 4.34 8.90 -21.02
C GLY A 383 4.09 10.37 -21.41
N TYR A 384 2.98 10.93 -20.98
CA TYR A 384 2.53 12.26 -21.36
C TYR A 384 3.02 13.32 -20.38
N THR A 385 4.17 13.88 -20.68
CA THR A 385 4.46 15.27 -20.29
C THR A 385 4.06 16.13 -21.48
N THR A 386 3.02 16.96 -21.36
CA THR A 386 2.67 17.84 -22.47
C THR A 386 3.71 18.95 -22.58
N PRO A 387 4.22 19.26 -23.79
CA PRO A 387 5.15 20.38 -23.99
C PRO A 387 4.55 21.74 -23.63
N ALA A 388 3.25 21.85 -23.48
CA ALA A 388 2.53 23.10 -23.24
C ALA A 388 2.39 23.47 -21.76
N GLY A 389 3.22 22.91 -20.90
CA GLY A 389 3.19 23.28 -19.48
C GLY A 389 2.70 22.15 -18.59
N GLY A 390 3.45 21.09 -18.63
CA GLY A 390 3.40 20.10 -17.59
C GLY A 390 2.01 19.59 -17.32
N GLY A 391 1.48 18.83 -18.20
CA GLY A 391 0.30 18.09 -17.85
C GLY A 391 0.66 17.11 -16.75
N ILE A 392 -0.16 17.07 -15.73
CA ILE A 392 -0.20 15.91 -14.88
C ILE A 392 -0.73 14.73 -15.70
N GLY A 393 -0.49 14.53 -16.94
CA GLY A 393 -1.02 13.50 -17.82
C GLY A 393 -2.55 13.51 -18.02
N PRO A 394 -3.10 12.84 -19.03
CA PRO A 394 -4.55 12.67 -19.13
C PRO A 394 -5.00 11.61 -18.11
N PHE A 395 -5.61 11.92 -17.29
CA PHE A 395 -5.94 11.75 -16.01
C PHE A 395 -6.85 10.77 -15.55
N THR A 396 -6.29 10.18 -14.64
CA THR A 396 -7.02 9.42 -13.66
C THR A 396 -7.11 10.25 -12.40
N ILE A 397 -8.23 10.88 -12.17
CA ILE A 397 -8.56 11.33 -10.82
C ILE A 397 -8.91 10.06 -10.06
N TYR A 398 -7.92 9.45 -9.49
CA TYR A 398 -8.16 8.34 -8.59
C TYR A 398 -7.66 8.78 -7.22
N ASP A 399 -8.50 8.68 -6.22
CA ASP A 399 -8.12 8.87 -4.83
C ASP A 399 -7.34 7.66 -4.27
N TRP A 400 -6.68 6.91 -5.13
CA TRP A 400 -6.01 5.66 -4.80
C TRP A 400 -4.83 5.85 -3.86
N GLY A 401 -4.10 6.94 -4.03
CA GLY A 401 -2.98 7.26 -3.17
C GLY A 401 -3.37 7.74 -1.78
N ASN A 402 -4.56 8.31 -1.59
CA ASN A 402 -4.98 8.87 -0.31
C ASN A 402 -5.01 7.84 0.80
N GLY A 403 -5.58 6.67 0.53
CA GLY A 403 -5.65 5.59 1.50
C GLY A 403 -4.27 5.07 1.90
N ALA A 404 -3.39 4.88 0.92
CA ALA A 404 -2.02 4.47 1.13
C ALA A 404 -1.24 5.53 1.93
N ALA A 405 -1.37 6.81 1.59
CA ALA A 405 -0.72 7.91 2.30
C ALA A 405 -1.20 8.01 3.75
N ALA A 406 -2.51 7.91 3.98
CA ALA A 406 -3.09 7.97 5.32
C ALA A 406 -2.63 6.80 6.21
N GLU A 407 -2.63 5.57 5.68
CA GLU A 407 -2.11 4.41 6.40
C GLU A 407 -0.61 4.57 6.67
N ALA A 408 0.20 4.76 5.62
CA ALA A 408 1.66 4.80 5.73
C ALA A 408 2.11 5.90 6.71
N ARG A 409 1.59 7.13 6.57
CA ARG A 409 2.01 8.23 7.45
C ARG A 409 1.62 8.01 8.91
N THR A 410 0.42 7.48 9.15
CA THR A 410 -0.03 7.26 10.53
C THR A 410 0.66 6.07 11.18
N ARG A 411 0.90 4.97 10.46
CA ARG A 411 1.67 3.82 10.97
C ARG A 411 3.14 4.18 11.23
N VAL A 412 3.78 4.87 10.29
CA VAL A 412 5.15 5.35 10.51
C VAL A 412 5.24 6.23 11.76
N ARG A 413 4.24 7.10 11.99
CA ARG A 413 4.21 7.91 13.20
C ARG A 413 4.02 7.07 14.47
N ASP A 414 3.20 6.03 14.41
CA ASP A 414 2.98 5.17 15.57
C ASP A 414 4.24 4.36 15.91
N HIS A 415 4.96 3.84 14.93
CA HIS A 415 6.08 2.92 15.12
C HIS A 415 7.47 3.60 15.13
N PHE A 416 7.61 4.74 14.44
CA PHE A 416 8.88 5.48 14.31
C PHE A 416 8.80 6.93 14.74
N GLY A 417 7.63 7.44 15.08
CA GLY A 417 7.44 8.81 15.57
C GLY A 417 7.45 9.86 14.46
N ASP A 418 7.69 11.08 14.87
CA ASP A 418 8.08 12.21 14.03
C ASP A 418 9.63 12.32 14.01
N VAL A 419 10.28 11.71 14.99
CA VAL A 419 11.73 11.49 15.07
C VAL A 419 11.99 10.09 15.60
N TYR A 420 12.90 9.37 14.94
CA TYR A 420 13.39 8.08 15.41
C TYR A 420 14.85 8.20 15.84
N ILE A 421 15.19 7.68 17.01
CA ILE A 421 16.54 7.70 17.58
C ILE A 421 16.97 6.28 17.89
N ASP A 422 18.13 5.90 17.36
CA ASP A 422 18.82 4.64 17.64
C ASP A 422 20.10 4.96 18.43
N ARG A 423 19.99 4.92 19.75
CA ARG A 423 21.09 5.31 20.67
C ARG A 423 22.32 4.43 20.51
N PRO A 424 22.19 3.08 20.46
CA PRO A 424 23.36 2.21 20.30
C PRO A 424 24.14 2.43 19.01
N ARG A 425 23.47 2.84 17.93
CA ARG A 425 24.11 3.11 16.64
C ARG A 425 24.48 4.57 16.43
N GLY A 426 24.08 5.47 17.32
CA GLY A 426 24.27 6.90 17.16
C GLY A 426 23.51 7.51 15.98
N HIS A 427 22.36 6.94 15.60
CA HIS A 427 21.57 7.42 14.49
C HIS A 427 20.34 8.18 14.96
N ALA A 428 20.01 9.28 14.27
CA ALA A 428 18.76 10.00 14.44
C ALA A 428 18.16 10.39 13.09
N PHE A 429 16.87 10.19 12.93
CA PHE A 429 16.14 10.45 11.70
C PHE A 429 14.92 11.32 11.96
N GLY A 430 14.83 12.42 11.27
CA GLY A 430 13.64 13.27 11.25
C GLY A 430 12.73 12.90 10.10
N ILE A 431 11.42 13.01 10.32
CA ILE A 431 10.37 12.78 9.35
C ILE A 431 9.65 14.10 9.08
N ASP A 432 9.12 14.28 7.89
CA ASP A 432 8.52 15.53 7.40
C ASP A 432 9.52 16.71 7.37
N SER A 433 9.23 17.81 8.06
CA SER A 433 10.08 19.00 8.14
C SER A 433 11.14 18.92 9.23
N ILE A 434 11.29 17.80 9.93
CA ILE A 434 12.19 17.66 11.05
C ILE A 434 13.52 17.12 10.55
N ARG A 435 14.62 17.75 11.01
CA ARG A 435 15.98 17.23 10.89
C ARG A 435 16.45 16.72 12.24
N ALA A 436 17.11 15.60 12.25
CA ALA A 436 17.71 15.02 13.43
C ALA A 436 19.07 14.42 13.10
N HIS A 437 20.05 14.63 13.98
CA HIS A 437 21.38 14.05 13.85
C HIS A 437 22.03 13.88 15.23
N GLU A 438 23.06 13.08 15.31
CA GLU A 438 23.88 12.94 16.51
C GLU A 438 25.03 13.96 16.48
N GLU A 439 25.29 14.61 17.62
CA GLU A 439 26.41 15.54 17.82
C GLU A 439 26.92 15.44 19.25
N GLU A 440 28.19 15.09 19.42
CA GLU A 440 28.89 15.01 20.71
C GLU A 440 28.17 14.17 21.79
N GLY A 441 27.55 13.05 21.39
CA GLY A 441 26.82 12.16 22.31
C GLY A 441 25.42 12.63 22.68
N ALA A 442 24.91 13.65 21.99
CA ALA A 442 23.54 14.11 22.10
C ALA A 442 22.86 14.07 20.72
N PHE A 443 21.53 14.01 20.71
CA PHE A 443 20.73 14.07 19.48
C PHE A 443 20.12 15.46 19.33
N VAL A 444 20.49 16.14 18.26
CA VAL A 444 20.00 17.47 17.91
C VAL A 444 18.79 17.32 17.02
N ILE A 445 17.67 17.97 17.37
CA ILE A 445 16.43 17.97 16.60
C ILE A 445 16.07 19.41 16.28
N VAL A 446 15.85 19.69 14.99
CA VAL A 446 15.44 21.00 14.47
C VAL A 446 14.19 20.81 13.62
N ASP A 447 13.19 21.67 13.86
CA ASP A 447 11.98 21.69 13.04
C ASP A 447 11.99 22.91 12.11
N GLU A 448 11.82 22.67 10.83
CA GLU A 448 11.67 23.72 9.82
C GLU A 448 10.23 24.19 9.64
N ALA A 449 9.29 23.68 10.47
CA ALA A 449 7.90 24.13 10.44
C ALA A 449 7.73 25.56 10.96
N SER A 450 6.68 26.20 10.51
CA SER A 450 6.39 27.61 10.82
C SER A 450 5.83 27.89 12.22
N ALA A 451 5.57 26.84 13.03
CA ALA A 451 4.93 26.99 14.34
C ALA A 451 5.41 25.95 15.36
N ASP A 452 5.28 26.30 16.64
CA ASP A 452 5.48 25.35 17.74
C ASP A 452 4.54 24.15 17.60
N ARG A 453 5.07 22.93 17.81
CA ARG A 453 4.25 21.71 17.80
C ARG A 453 4.75 20.62 18.74
N ASN A 454 3.85 19.71 19.08
CA ASN A 454 4.22 18.50 19.79
C ASN A 454 4.63 17.44 18.79
N ILE A 455 5.82 16.86 18.99
CA ILE A 455 6.36 15.77 18.19
C ILE A 455 6.51 14.50 19.03
N LYS A 456 6.32 13.35 18.40
CA LYS A 456 6.57 12.04 18.99
C LYS A 456 7.99 11.60 18.64
N VAL A 457 8.81 11.37 19.65
CA VAL A 457 10.14 10.76 19.52
C VAL A 457 10.02 9.29 19.91
N VAL A 458 10.49 8.41 19.04
CA VAL A 458 10.52 6.95 19.26
C VAL A 458 11.98 6.49 19.30
N PHE A 459 12.29 5.57 20.20
CA PHE A 459 13.61 5.01 20.38
C PHE A 459 13.71 3.58 19.85
N GLU A 460 14.91 3.05 19.70
CA GLU A 460 15.22 1.70 19.22
C GLU A 460 14.55 0.61 20.05
N ASP A 461 14.36 0.83 21.33
CA ASP A 461 13.68 -0.07 22.27
C ASP A 461 12.14 0.03 22.21
N ARG A 462 11.60 0.75 21.22
CA ARG A 462 10.18 1.06 21.01
C ARG A 462 9.56 1.95 22.09
N SER A 463 10.31 2.42 23.06
CA SER A 463 9.85 3.46 23.98
C SER A 463 9.60 4.77 23.21
N SER A 464 8.71 5.60 23.71
CA SER A 464 8.42 6.87 23.06
C SER A 464 8.09 7.97 24.06
N ARG A 465 8.31 9.20 23.65
CA ARG A 465 7.89 10.39 24.40
C ARG A 465 7.37 11.47 23.45
N VAL A 466 6.44 12.27 23.93
CA VAL A 466 5.98 13.47 23.24
C VAL A 466 6.73 14.66 23.82
N VAL A 467 7.33 15.47 22.95
CA VAL A 467 8.06 16.67 23.33
C VAL A 467 7.53 17.87 22.55
N ARG A 468 7.57 19.05 23.16
CA ARG A 468 7.21 20.30 22.48
C ARG A 468 8.45 20.88 21.81
N LEU A 469 8.44 20.91 20.50
CA LEU A 469 9.47 21.56 19.70
C LEU A 469 9.01 23.00 19.39
N LYS A 470 9.87 23.95 19.72
CA LYS A 470 9.62 25.38 19.47
C LYS A 470 10.12 25.72 18.07
N ARG A 471 9.41 26.63 17.43
CA ARG A 471 9.84 27.22 16.17
C ARG A 471 11.25 27.79 16.28
N ASP A 472 12.06 27.60 15.25
CA ASP A 472 13.43 28.14 15.12
C ASP A 472 14.37 27.80 16.29
N ALA A 473 14.07 26.73 17.05
CA ALA A 473 14.90 26.27 18.17
C ALA A 473 15.37 24.84 17.96
N ALA A 474 16.64 24.58 18.27
CA ALA A 474 17.14 23.23 18.38
C ALA A 474 16.79 22.64 19.75
N MET A 475 16.43 21.36 19.75
CA MET A 475 16.21 20.56 20.95
C MET A 475 17.32 19.54 21.07
N LEU A 476 17.90 19.42 22.25
CA LEU A 476 18.89 18.39 22.56
C LEU A 476 18.25 17.26 23.37
N ILE A 477 18.43 16.04 22.88
CA ILE A 477 18.06 14.82 23.58
C ILE A 477 19.37 14.09 23.94
N ARG A 478 19.63 13.98 25.24
CA ARG A 478 20.76 13.16 25.73
C ARG A 478 20.33 11.71 25.76
N GLY A 479 21.25 10.82 25.37
CA GLY A 479 21.06 9.38 25.31
C GLY A 479 20.81 8.73 26.67
#